data_cb011ec057b9dda70746505eb53efb1c
#
_entry.id   cb011ec057b9dda70746505eb53efb1c
#
_cell.length_a   1.000
_cell.length_b   1.000
_cell.length_c   1.000
_cell.angle_alpha   90.00
_cell.angle_beta   90.00
_cell.angle_gamma   90.00
#
_symmetry.space_group_name_H-M   'P 1'
#
loop_
_entity.id
_entity.type
_entity.pdbx_description
1 polymer ?
#
loop_
_entity_poly.entity_id
_entity_poly.type
_entity_poly.pdbx_seq_one_letter_code
_entity_poly.pdbx_strand_id
1 'polypeptide(L)'
;MKIGFHDPRTDPVPVGWPEFFHVARLHPVWDYEVMRLDAWTARNPPMLATVTNGAGIVAAFSVLVCRPRLRYRLAPTPGHRLLRPFWAEVCQPWLSGYPGFAFAPGIGGADRRPLIREFERSLRRRLGPGLLGVLYRALGHDFAQDLQGPGRLVKVVDSVAVLENHFGSEDEWIASLPKSRRGGLRRQRRRLAADPDVVVEGGAGREDVDSAEVAALIQGHRDRHGKLPLDTRTPPSAAFLHRFLRRPDVHTLTYTAADGRLLAVNTLLDHPDSPAKQHWGTLPVGEGGRQGLLFDSYIHAMRYATRRGVKELTAGRGLPELKATLGFRARPVYSAAVPRPVLGW
;
A
#
# COMPACT_ATOMS: atom_id res chain seq x y z
N MET A 1 19.47 -4.20 22.31
CA MET A 1 18.53 -4.20 21.18
C MET A 1 17.81 -5.55 21.14
N LYS A 2 16.48 -5.58 21.05
CA LYS A 2 15.67 -6.81 21.06
C LYS A 2 14.77 -6.83 19.82
N ILE A 3 14.63 -7.99 19.16
CA ILE A 3 13.72 -8.18 18.03
C ILE A 3 12.53 -9.02 18.49
N GLY A 4 11.33 -8.49 18.35
CA GLY A 4 10.06 -9.19 18.54
C GLY A 4 9.48 -9.60 17.20
N PHE A 5 8.89 -10.80 17.11
CA PHE A 5 8.12 -11.25 15.96
C PHE A 5 6.71 -11.54 16.44
N HIS A 6 5.73 -10.89 15.81
CA HIS A 6 4.32 -10.94 16.18
C HIS A 6 3.52 -11.48 15.01
N ASP A 7 2.75 -12.53 15.26
CA ASP A 7 1.72 -13.01 14.34
C ASP A 7 0.41 -12.27 14.65
N PRO A 8 -0.05 -11.35 13.81
CA PRO A 8 -1.24 -10.57 14.13
C PRO A 8 -2.50 -11.41 14.37
N ARG A 9 -2.53 -12.67 13.91
CA ARG A 9 -3.67 -13.58 14.14
C ARG A 9 -3.79 -14.01 15.59
N THR A 10 -2.68 -14.24 16.26
CA THR A 10 -2.61 -14.89 17.58
C THR A 10 -2.03 -13.99 18.66
N ASP A 11 -1.15 -13.09 18.31
CA ASP A 11 -0.43 -12.29 19.27
C ASP A 11 -1.19 -10.97 19.57
N PRO A 12 -1.10 -10.48 20.81
CA PRO A 12 -1.63 -9.15 21.14
C PRO A 12 -0.86 -8.04 20.41
N VAL A 13 -1.43 -6.85 20.41
CA VAL A 13 -0.75 -5.64 19.92
C VAL A 13 0.59 -5.49 20.66
N PRO A 14 1.70 -5.30 19.95
CA PRO A 14 3.00 -5.10 20.60
C PRO A 14 2.98 -3.90 21.54
N VAL A 15 3.63 -4.04 22.68
CA VAL A 15 3.79 -2.92 23.64
C VAL A 15 4.53 -1.77 22.95
N GLY A 16 3.99 -0.55 23.06
CA GLY A 16 4.54 0.64 22.40
C GLY A 16 4.20 0.76 20.91
N TRP A 17 3.38 -0.15 20.34
CA TRP A 17 2.99 -0.06 18.94
C TRP A 17 2.14 1.17 18.60
N PRO A 18 1.11 1.55 19.40
CA PRO A 18 0.31 2.74 19.12
C PRO A 18 1.16 4.02 19.08
N GLU A 19 2.11 4.16 20.01
CA GLU A 19 3.03 5.28 20.06
C GLU A 19 3.95 5.30 18.83
N PHE A 20 4.52 4.15 18.48
CA PHE A 20 5.37 4.03 17.30
C PHE A 20 4.59 4.33 16.00
N PHE A 21 3.38 3.80 15.86
CA PHE A 21 2.50 4.07 14.72
C PHE A 21 2.30 5.58 14.52
N HIS A 22 2.04 6.30 15.60
CA HIS A 22 1.81 7.74 15.58
C HIS A 22 3.11 8.54 15.32
N VAL A 23 4.17 8.24 16.04
CA VAL A 23 5.44 8.98 15.97
C VAL A 23 6.14 8.75 14.63
N ALA A 24 6.13 7.53 14.11
CA ALA A 24 6.65 7.18 12.79
C ALA A 24 5.71 7.57 11.64
N ARG A 25 4.54 8.17 11.94
CA ARG A 25 3.53 8.62 10.97
C ARG A 25 3.19 7.54 9.96
N LEU A 26 2.79 6.38 10.44
CA LEU A 26 2.50 5.25 9.55
C LEU A 26 1.16 5.42 8.84
N HIS A 27 1.09 4.94 7.59
CA HIS A 27 -0.18 4.88 6.86
C HIS A 27 -1.19 3.90 7.53
N PRO A 28 -2.51 4.07 7.32
CA PRO A 28 -3.57 3.26 7.93
C PRO A 28 -3.39 1.75 7.85
N VAL A 29 -2.73 1.26 6.82
CA VAL A 29 -2.47 -0.18 6.59
C VAL A 29 -1.52 -0.81 7.63
N TRP A 30 -0.84 0.00 8.42
CA TRP A 30 0.00 -0.44 9.53
C TRP A 30 -0.76 -0.58 10.86
N ASP A 31 -2.04 -0.23 10.89
CA ASP A 31 -2.87 -0.50 12.06
C ASP A 31 -2.89 -2.01 12.35
N TYR A 32 -2.65 -2.37 13.61
CA TYR A 32 -2.47 -3.79 13.96
C TYR A 32 -3.74 -4.62 13.78
N GLU A 33 -4.92 -4.03 14.02
CA GLU A 33 -6.19 -4.72 13.80
C GLU A 33 -6.48 -4.89 12.30
N VAL A 34 -6.10 -3.91 11.48
CA VAL A 34 -6.16 -4.04 10.01
C VAL A 34 -5.21 -5.15 9.53
N MET A 35 -3.98 -5.21 10.05
CA MET A 35 -3.03 -6.29 9.77
C MET A 35 -3.55 -7.66 10.25
N ARG A 36 -4.25 -7.72 11.39
CA ARG A 36 -4.87 -8.96 11.92
C ARG A 36 -5.91 -9.52 10.96
N LEU A 37 -6.80 -8.68 10.46
CA LEU A 37 -7.85 -9.11 9.52
C LEU A 37 -7.25 -9.55 8.18
N ASP A 38 -6.24 -8.82 7.68
CA ASP A 38 -5.50 -9.23 6.49
C ASP A 38 -4.82 -10.59 6.70
N ALA A 39 -4.16 -10.78 7.83
CA ALA A 39 -3.43 -12.01 8.15
C ALA A 39 -4.32 -13.26 8.18
N TRP A 40 -5.59 -13.16 8.61
CA TRP A 40 -6.53 -14.27 8.60
C TRP A 40 -6.97 -14.69 7.20
N THR A 41 -7.06 -13.74 6.27
CA THR A 41 -7.55 -13.97 4.91
C THR A 41 -6.43 -14.04 3.87
N ALA A 42 -5.22 -13.63 4.24
CA ALA A 42 -4.09 -13.55 3.34
C ALA A 42 -3.60 -14.91 2.86
N ARG A 43 -3.24 -14.98 1.59
CA ARG A 43 -2.48 -16.10 1.02
C ARG A 43 -1.12 -16.28 1.70
N ASN A 44 -0.47 -15.17 2.00
CA ASN A 44 0.81 -15.10 2.72
C ASN A 44 0.58 -14.15 3.90
N PRO A 45 0.21 -14.67 5.07
CA PRO A 45 -0.10 -13.83 6.23
C PRO A 45 1.06 -12.92 6.60
N PRO A 46 0.83 -11.63 6.84
CA PRO A 46 1.85 -10.73 7.33
C PRO A 46 2.23 -11.09 8.78
N MET A 47 3.52 -11.05 9.05
CA MET A 47 4.11 -11.09 10.39
C MET A 47 4.74 -9.73 10.64
N LEU A 48 4.48 -9.14 11.80
CA LEU A 48 5.13 -7.89 12.20
C LEU A 48 6.39 -8.20 12.99
N ALA A 49 7.53 -7.69 12.52
CA ALA A 49 8.76 -7.67 13.32
C ALA A 49 9.01 -6.28 13.88
N THR A 50 9.27 -6.17 15.17
CA THR A 50 9.60 -4.92 15.86
C THR A 50 11.02 -4.97 16.38
N VAL A 51 11.74 -3.87 16.24
CA VAL A 51 13.05 -3.66 16.86
C VAL A 51 12.87 -2.69 18.01
N THR A 52 13.24 -3.10 19.22
CA THR A 52 13.13 -2.28 20.43
C THR A 52 14.50 -1.98 21.02
N ASN A 53 14.64 -0.81 21.60
CA ASN A 53 15.71 -0.43 22.52
C ASN A 53 15.12 -0.05 23.89
N GLY A 54 15.93 0.50 24.78
CA GLY A 54 15.45 0.93 26.11
C GLY A 54 14.36 2.01 26.10
N ALA A 55 14.19 2.74 24.98
CA ALA A 55 13.22 3.81 24.82
C ALA A 55 11.92 3.39 24.10
N GLY A 56 11.86 2.18 23.54
CA GLY A 56 10.67 1.69 22.84
C GLY A 56 10.97 1.09 21.46
N ILE A 57 9.96 1.06 20.58
CA ILE A 57 10.11 0.56 19.21
C ILE A 57 10.84 1.60 18.37
N VAL A 58 11.95 1.20 17.75
CA VAL A 58 12.78 2.05 16.86
C VAL A 58 12.68 1.68 15.39
N ALA A 59 12.23 0.46 15.08
CA ALA A 59 11.94 0.05 13.71
C ALA A 59 10.88 -1.05 13.67
N ALA A 60 10.17 -1.14 12.56
CA ALA A 60 9.18 -2.17 12.30
C ALA A 60 9.29 -2.69 10.86
N PHE A 61 9.01 -3.99 10.65
CA PHE A 61 9.03 -4.65 9.36
C PHE A 61 7.77 -5.50 9.19
N SER A 62 7.04 -5.29 8.10
CA SER A 62 5.95 -6.18 7.67
C SER A 62 6.53 -7.27 6.78
N VAL A 63 6.43 -8.52 7.21
CA VAL A 63 7.09 -9.67 6.61
C VAL A 63 6.05 -10.67 6.13
N LEU A 64 6.03 -10.98 4.84
CA LEU A 64 5.23 -12.06 4.27
C LEU A 64 6.11 -13.30 4.09
N VAL A 65 5.65 -14.45 4.60
CA VAL A 65 6.33 -15.74 4.37
C VAL A 65 5.74 -16.39 3.12
N CYS A 66 6.46 -16.26 1.99
CA CYS A 66 6.00 -16.66 0.68
C CYS A 66 6.50 -18.07 0.30
N ARG A 67 5.62 -18.88 -0.27
CA ARG A 67 5.92 -20.23 -0.73
C ARG A 67 5.49 -20.43 -2.17
N PRO A 68 6.23 -21.21 -2.99
CA PRO A 68 5.76 -21.64 -4.29
C PRO A 68 4.47 -22.47 -4.09
N ARG A 69 3.37 -22.04 -4.72
CA ARG A 69 2.10 -22.78 -4.62
C ARG A 69 1.34 -22.74 -5.94
N LEU A 70 0.85 -23.92 -6.32
CA LEU A 70 -0.03 -24.06 -7.46
C LEU A 70 -1.50 -23.73 -7.10
N ARG A 71 -1.88 -23.82 -5.83
CA ARG A 71 -3.26 -23.58 -5.36
C ARG A 71 -3.26 -22.64 -4.16
N TYR A 72 -4.31 -21.82 -4.06
CA TYR A 72 -4.58 -20.98 -2.91
C TYR A 72 -4.84 -21.83 -1.67
N ARG A 73 -4.11 -21.55 -0.59
CA ARG A 73 -4.36 -22.11 0.74
C ARG A 73 -3.88 -21.07 1.75
N LEU A 74 -4.58 -20.97 2.88
CA LEU A 74 -4.11 -20.21 4.02
C LEU A 74 -2.73 -20.71 4.43
N ALA A 75 -1.80 -19.80 4.70
CA ALA A 75 -0.47 -20.19 5.14
C ALA A 75 -0.57 -20.75 6.57
N PRO A 76 0.09 -21.88 6.88
CA PRO A 76 0.16 -22.38 8.24
C PRO A 76 0.90 -21.37 9.13
N THR A 77 0.59 -21.39 10.43
CA THR A 77 1.30 -20.60 11.43
C THR A 77 2.81 -20.87 11.34
N PRO A 78 3.67 -19.84 11.43
CA PRO A 78 5.12 -20.03 11.46
C PRO A 78 5.50 -20.99 12.60
N GLY A 79 6.40 -21.94 12.32
CA GLY A 79 6.87 -22.92 13.33
C GLY A 79 6.68 -24.38 12.92
N HIS A 80 5.83 -24.69 11.97
CA HIS A 80 5.64 -26.08 11.51
C HIS A 80 6.59 -26.45 10.35
N ARG A 81 7.50 -27.37 10.65
CA ARG A 81 8.36 -28.23 9.79
C ARG A 81 8.68 -27.68 8.40
N LEU A 82 9.81 -27.02 8.31
CA LEU A 82 10.25 -26.27 7.15
C LEU A 82 11.30 -27.01 6.34
N LEU A 83 10.99 -28.22 5.92
CA LEU A 83 11.77 -28.93 4.89
C LEU A 83 11.47 -28.40 3.47
N ARG A 84 10.49 -27.49 3.32
CA ARG A 84 10.13 -26.92 2.01
C ARG A 84 10.71 -25.52 1.86
N PRO A 85 11.32 -25.22 0.72
CA PRO A 85 11.91 -23.90 0.46
C PRO A 85 10.82 -22.82 0.43
N PHE A 86 11.14 -21.65 0.98
CA PHE A 86 10.32 -20.45 0.97
C PHE A 86 11.20 -19.20 1.01
N TRP A 87 10.63 -18.05 0.71
CA TRP A 87 11.29 -16.76 0.87
C TRP A 87 10.46 -15.82 1.73
N ALA A 88 11.07 -14.79 2.27
CA ALA A 88 10.37 -13.73 2.96
C ALA A 88 10.30 -12.49 2.06
N GLU A 89 9.16 -11.81 2.04
CA GLU A 89 9.03 -10.49 1.41
C GLU A 89 8.80 -9.44 2.48
N VAL A 90 9.63 -8.40 2.48
CA VAL A 90 9.41 -7.21 3.33
C VAL A 90 8.65 -6.21 2.49
N CYS A 91 7.33 -6.13 2.69
CA CYS A 91 6.45 -5.23 1.96
C CYS A 91 5.15 -4.98 2.74
N GLN A 92 4.46 -3.90 2.38
CA GLN A 92 3.08 -3.65 2.77
C GLN A 92 2.16 -4.00 1.61
N PRO A 93 1.38 -5.09 1.68
CA PRO A 93 0.61 -5.57 0.52
C PRO A 93 -0.49 -4.60 0.07
N TRP A 94 -0.98 -3.76 0.98
CA TRP A 94 -2.05 -2.79 0.74
C TRP A 94 -1.55 -1.36 0.52
N LEU A 95 -0.23 -1.15 0.40
CA LEU A 95 0.36 0.16 0.20
C LEU A 95 1.39 0.13 -0.94
N SER A 96 0.96 0.51 -2.13
CA SER A 96 1.81 0.50 -3.32
C SER A 96 2.78 1.69 -3.34
N GLY A 97 4.05 1.40 -3.57
CA GLY A 97 5.09 2.43 -3.71
C GLY A 97 5.79 2.82 -2.42
N TYR A 98 5.47 2.16 -1.31
CA TYR A 98 6.13 2.38 -0.03
C TYR A 98 6.78 1.10 0.49
N PRO A 99 7.88 1.19 1.23
CA PRO A 99 8.55 0.02 1.79
C PRO A 99 7.70 -0.66 2.87
N GLY A 100 7.93 -1.95 3.06
CA GLY A 100 7.31 -2.73 4.14
C GLY A 100 8.05 -2.60 5.46
N PHE A 101 8.71 -1.48 5.72
CA PHE A 101 9.36 -1.19 6.99
C PHE A 101 9.35 0.31 7.29
N ALA A 102 9.46 0.64 8.56
CA ALA A 102 9.53 2.00 9.05
C ALA A 102 10.53 2.12 10.19
N PHE A 103 11.06 3.32 10.39
CA PHE A 103 11.97 3.67 11.47
C PHE A 103 11.39 4.83 12.28
N ALA A 104 11.72 4.88 13.57
CA ALA A 104 11.41 6.03 14.39
C ALA A 104 12.10 7.29 13.84
N PRO A 105 11.53 8.49 14.05
CA PRO A 105 12.18 9.73 13.70
C PRO A 105 13.58 9.84 14.30
N GLY A 106 14.52 10.39 13.52
CA GLY A 106 15.92 10.52 13.94
C GLY A 106 16.82 9.33 13.63
N ILE A 107 16.28 8.17 13.23
CA ILE A 107 17.07 7.02 12.76
C ILE A 107 17.54 7.29 11.32
N GLY A 108 18.77 7.77 11.17
CA GLY A 108 19.40 8.08 9.89
C GLY A 108 20.02 6.86 9.18
N GLY A 109 20.60 7.06 7.97
CA GLY A 109 21.16 5.98 7.15
C GLY A 109 22.22 5.13 7.85
N ALA A 110 23.13 5.75 8.60
CA ALA A 110 24.16 5.03 9.33
C ALA A 110 23.58 4.09 10.40
N ASP A 111 22.50 4.51 11.07
CA ASP A 111 21.85 3.75 12.13
C ASP A 111 20.89 2.69 11.59
N ARG A 112 20.32 2.89 10.41
CA ARG A 112 19.39 1.95 9.79
C ARG A 112 20.05 0.63 9.41
N ARG A 113 21.26 0.67 8.86
CA ARG A 113 21.99 -0.55 8.43
C ARG A 113 22.18 -1.57 9.55
N PRO A 114 22.66 -1.23 10.74
CA PRO A 114 22.73 -2.15 11.87
C PRO A 114 21.37 -2.75 12.27
N LEU A 115 20.30 -1.95 12.25
CA LEU A 115 18.95 -2.40 12.55
C LEU A 115 18.44 -3.42 11.53
N ILE A 116 18.64 -3.16 10.23
CA ILE A 116 18.28 -4.07 9.14
C ILE A 116 19.05 -5.39 9.26
N ARG A 117 20.37 -5.33 9.52
CA ARG A 117 21.20 -6.53 9.69
C ARG A 117 20.77 -7.38 10.89
N GLU A 118 20.45 -6.75 12.00
CA GLU A 118 19.96 -7.47 13.19
C GLU A 118 18.58 -8.09 12.95
N PHE A 119 17.69 -7.36 12.28
CA PHE A 119 16.42 -7.92 11.81
C PHE A 119 16.66 -9.15 10.91
N GLU A 120 17.52 -9.09 9.92
CA GLU A 120 17.84 -10.19 9.01
C GLU A 120 18.42 -11.42 9.76
N ARG A 121 19.35 -11.21 10.69
CA ARG A 121 19.89 -12.29 11.53
C ARG A 121 18.82 -12.96 12.36
N SER A 122 17.97 -12.17 12.97
CA SER A 122 16.88 -12.65 13.82
C SER A 122 15.80 -13.36 12.99
N LEU A 123 15.45 -12.84 11.80
CA LEU A 123 14.53 -13.46 10.88
C LEU A 123 15.07 -14.81 10.38
N ARG A 124 16.35 -14.88 10.02
CA ARG A 124 17.00 -16.14 9.62
C ARG A 124 16.96 -17.19 10.73
N ARG A 125 17.19 -16.80 11.99
CA ARG A 125 17.04 -17.70 13.15
C ARG A 125 15.61 -18.15 13.36
N ARG A 126 14.65 -17.21 13.28
CA ARG A 126 13.22 -17.47 13.50
C ARG A 126 12.62 -18.41 12.45
N LEU A 127 12.95 -18.19 11.19
CA LEU A 127 12.37 -18.93 10.05
C LEU A 127 13.13 -20.21 9.69
N GLY A 128 14.37 -20.37 10.18
CA GLY A 128 15.12 -21.62 10.07
C GLY A 128 15.71 -21.89 8.67
N PRO A 129 16.15 -23.15 8.40
CA PRO A 129 16.94 -23.51 7.23
C PRO A 129 16.19 -23.45 5.89
N GLY A 130 14.86 -23.55 5.89
CA GLY A 130 14.04 -23.46 4.67
C GLY A 130 13.98 -22.06 4.05
N LEU A 131 14.40 -21.01 4.75
CA LEU A 131 14.44 -19.64 4.21
C LEU A 131 15.54 -19.53 3.15
N LEU A 132 15.16 -19.23 1.91
CA LEU A 132 16.10 -19.02 0.78
C LEU A 132 16.70 -17.60 0.78
N GLY A 133 15.94 -16.63 1.22
CA GLY A 133 16.35 -15.22 1.25
C GLY A 133 15.22 -14.27 1.61
N VAL A 134 15.53 -12.99 1.59
CA VAL A 134 14.59 -11.89 1.84
C VAL A 134 14.53 -11.00 0.60
N LEU A 135 13.31 -10.67 0.17
CA LEU A 135 13.03 -9.71 -0.89
C LEU A 135 12.41 -8.45 -0.27
N TYR A 136 13.15 -7.36 -0.28
CA TYR A 136 12.62 -6.05 0.09
C TYR A 136 11.98 -5.40 -1.12
N ARG A 137 10.74 -4.92 -0.98
CA ARG A 137 10.00 -4.30 -2.07
C ARG A 137 9.73 -2.82 -1.83
N ALA A 138 9.51 -2.11 -2.92
CA ALA A 138 9.07 -0.72 -2.93
C ALA A 138 10.01 0.23 -2.16
N LEU A 139 11.30 0.06 -2.32
CA LEU A 139 12.33 0.88 -1.70
C LEU A 139 12.46 2.23 -2.42
N GLY A 140 12.55 3.31 -1.66
CA GLY A 140 13.10 4.56 -2.15
C GLY A 140 14.63 4.47 -2.34
N HIS A 141 15.21 5.47 -2.99
CA HIS A 141 16.65 5.51 -3.30
C HIS A 141 17.54 5.32 -2.05
N ASP A 142 17.27 6.06 -0.98
CA ASP A 142 18.07 6.02 0.24
C ASP A 142 18.05 4.63 0.90
N PHE A 143 16.87 4.02 0.98
CA PHE A 143 16.74 2.65 1.52
C PHE A 143 17.40 1.61 0.62
N ALA A 144 17.39 1.82 -0.70
CA ALA A 144 18.11 0.97 -1.63
C ALA A 144 19.62 1.00 -1.37
N GLN A 145 20.17 2.19 -1.07
CA GLN A 145 21.58 2.33 -0.67
C GLN A 145 21.89 1.63 0.66
N ASP A 146 21.00 1.71 1.66
CA ASP A 146 21.19 1.02 2.94
C ASP A 146 21.26 -0.50 2.80
N LEU A 147 20.63 -1.05 1.77
CA LEU A 147 20.57 -2.48 1.46
C LEU A 147 21.68 -2.95 0.51
N GLN A 148 22.49 -2.06 -0.03
CA GLN A 148 23.64 -2.44 -0.87
C GLN A 148 24.72 -3.16 -0.07
N GLY A 149 25.41 -4.10 -0.74
CA GLY A 149 26.54 -4.84 -0.17
C GLY A 149 26.88 -6.10 -0.95
N PRO A 150 27.98 -6.78 -0.61
CA PRO A 150 28.38 -8.01 -1.26
C PRO A 150 27.27 -9.07 -1.21
N GLY A 151 27.03 -9.72 -2.37
CA GLY A 151 26.01 -10.77 -2.47
C GLY A 151 24.54 -10.31 -2.40
N ARG A 152 24.28 -9.00 -2.34
CA ARG A 152 22.94 -8.40 -2.35
C ARG A 152 22.64 -7.86 -3.75
N LEU A 153 21.45 -8.14 -4.27
CA LEU A 153 21.03 -7.66 -5.59
C LEU A 153 20.01 -6.53 -5.40
N VAL A 154 20.40 -5.30 -5.69
CA VAL A 154 19.53 -4.12 -5.63
C VAL A 154 19.31 -3.60 -7.05
N LYS A 155 18.04 -3.48 -7.48
CA LYS A 155 17.67 -3.02 -8.82
C LYS A 155 16.46 -2.10 -8.79
N VAL A 156 16.40 -1.17 -9.74
CA VAL A 156 15.15 -0.48 -10.10
C VAL A 156 14.23 -1.51 -10.74
N VAL A 157 13.01 -1.61 -10.25
CA VAL A 157 12.03 -2.60 -10.75
C VAL A 157 10.76 -1.93 -11.29
N ASP A 158 10.50 -0.67 -10.92
CA ASP A 158 9.28 0.05 -11.30
C ASP A 158 9.43 1.53 -10.95
N SER A 159 8.32 2.29 -11.07
CA SER A 159 8.22 3.64 -10.56
C SER A 159 6.86 3.87 -9.88
N VAL A 160 6.84 4.75 -8.90
CA VAL A 160 5.61 5.27 -8.29
C VAL A 160 5.32 6.66 -8.82
N ALA A 161 4.06 6.93 -9.14
CA ALA A 161 3.64 8.25 -9.59
C ALA A 161 3.47 9.17 -8.39
N VAL A 162 4.16 10.30 -8.43
CA VAL A 162 4.20 11.31 -7.37
C VAL A 162 3.88 12.67 -7.96
N LEU A 163 2.99 13.42 -7.32
CA LEU A 163 2.69 14.80 -7.65
C LEU A 163 3.13 15.69 -6.51
N GLU A 164 4.03 16.62 -6.79
CA GLU A 164 4.37 17.72 -5.88
C GLU A 164 3.20 18.71 -5.87
N ASN A 165 2.58 18.89 -4.71
CA ASN A 165 1.42 19.77 -4.57
C ASN A 165 1.84 21.14 -4.06
N HIS A 166 1.77 22.12 -4.96
CA HIS A 166 1.98 23.55 -4.69
C HIS A 166 0.76 24.40 -5.08
N PHE A 167 -0.36 23.73 -5.34
CA PHE A 167 -1.60 24.34 -5.81
C PHE A 167 -2.50 24.71 -4.63
N GLY A 168 -3.16 25.87 -4.74
CA GLY A 168 -4.17 26.31 -3.76
C GLY A 168 -5.54 25.63 -3.95
N SER A 169 -5.80 25.06 -5.16
CA SER A 169 -7.06 24.36 -5.48
C SER A 169 -6.88 23.32 -6.56
N GLU A 170 -7.87 22.41 -6.70
CA GLU A 170 -7.92 21.48 -7.81
C GLU A 170 -8.10 22.18 -9.17
N ASP A 171 -8.74 23.35 -9.21
CA ASP A 171 -8.90 24.12 -10.45
C ASP A 171 -7.57 24.74 -10.90
N GLU A 172 -6.74 25.18 -9.98
CA GLU A 172 -5.38 25.66 -10.25
C GLU A 172 -4.52 24.51 -10.81
N TRP A 173 -4.57 23.33 -10.17
CA TRP A 173 -3.91 22.14 -10.72
C TRP A 173 -4.40 21.82 -12.14
N ILE A 174 -5.73 21.80 -12.38
CA ILE A 174 -6.27 21.57 -13.72
C ILE A 174 -5.76 22.62 -14.69
N ALA A 175 -5.64 23.88 -14.28
CA ALA A 175 -5.15 24.98 -15.12
C ALA A 175 -3.68 24.80 -15.53
N SER A 176 -2.85 24.17 -14.70
CA SER A 176 -1.44 23.87 -14.98
C SER A 176 -1.22 22.76 -16.01
N LEU A 177 -2.23 21.93 -16.27
CA LEU A 177 -2.12 20.79 -17.18
C LEU A 177 -2.10 21.21 -18.67
N PRO A 178 -1.57 20.37 -19.58
CA PRO A 178 -1.64 20.59 -21.02
C PRO A 178 -3.07 20.87 -21.51
N LYS A 179 -3.23 21.76 -22.51
CA LYS A 179 -4.53 22.25 -23.03
C LYS A 179 -5.54 21.10 -23.32
N SER A 180 -5.09 20.03 -23.98
CA SER A 180 -5.92 18.88 -24.31
C SER A 180 -6.44 18.16 -23.06
N ARG A 181 -5.57 17.92 -22.06
CA ARG A 181 -5.92 17.27 -20.81
C ARG A 181 -6.85 18.11 -19.97
N ARG A 182 -6.53 19.41 -19.82
CA ARG A 182 -7.36 20.39 -19.13
C ARG A 182 -8.78 20.44 -19.66
N GLY A 183 -8.92 20.56 -20.99
CA GLY A 183 -10.24 20.54 -21.65
C GLY A 183 -11.00 19.24 -21.43
N GLY A 184 -10.31 18.09 -21.47
CA GLY A 184 -10.88 16.77 -21.20
C GLY A 184 -11.42 16.65 -19.77
N LEU A 185 -10.63 17.01 -18.75
CA LEU A 185 -11.04 16.95 -17.35
C LEU A 185 -12.25 17.84 -17.06
N ARG A 186 -12.26 19.09 -17.59
CA ARG A 186 -13.38 20.02 -17.40
C ARG A 186 -14.67 19.50 -18.04
N ARG A 187 -14.59 18.86 -19.22
CA ARG A 187 -15.76 18.23 -19.86
C ARG A 187 -16.26 17.04 -19.06
N GLN A 188 -15.36 16.17 -18.59
CA GLN A 188 -15.75 15.00 -17.79
C GLN A 188 -16.38 15.40 -16.47
N ARG A 189 -15.80 16.37 -15.73
CA ARG A 189 -16.40 16.90 -14.50
C ARG A 189 -17.81 17.46 -14.74
N ARG A 190 -18.01 18.23 -15.82
CA ARG A 190 -19.34 18.76 -16.16
C ARG A 190 -20.33 17.66 -16.53
N ARG A 191 -19.91 16.65 -17.32
CA ARG A 191 -20.76 15.52 -17.66
C ARG A 191 -21.20 14.75 -16.43
N LEU A 192 -20.27 14.44 -15.53
CA LEU A 192 -20.56 13.71 -14.31
C LEU A 192 -21.46 14.51 -13.37
N ALA A 193 -21.22 15.81 -13.22
CA ALA A 193 -22.08 16.69 -12.42
C ALA A 193 -23.50 16.87 -12.99
N ALA A 194 -23.69 16.66 -14.29
CA ALA A 194 -24.98 16.72 -14.98
C ALA A 194 -25.63 15.35 -15.19
N ASP A 195 -24.98 14.25 -14.78
CA ASP A 195 -25.51 12.90 -14.88
C ASP A 195 -26.38 12.59 -13.64
N PRO A 196 -27.73 12.60 -13.76
CA PRO A 196 -28.61 12.35 -12.63
C PRO A 196 -28.55 10.90 -12.14
N ASP A 197 -28.03 10.00 -12.98
CA ASP A 197 -27.93 8.58 -12.66
C ASP A 197 -26.65 8.22 -11.89
N VAL A 198 -25.80 9.19 -11.55
CA VAL A 198 -24.56 8.95 -10.80
C VAL A 198 -24.48 9.83 -9.58
N VAL A 199 -24.46 9.20 -8.41
CA VAL A 199 -24.21 9.84 -7.14
C VAL A 199 -22.73 9.68 -6.80
N VAL A 200 -22.06 10.79 -6.44
CA VAL A 200 -20.65 10.82 -6.07
C VAL A 200 -20.53 11.24 -4.60
N GLU A 201 -20.02 10.36 -3.78
CA GLU A 201 -19.85 10.59 -2.36
C GLU A 201 -18.43 10.31 -1.90
N GLY A 202 -17.89 11.16 -1.04
CA GLY A 202 -16.54 11.01 -0.51
C GLY A 202 -16.46 11.43 0.94
N GLY A 203 -15.75 10.63 1.74
CA GLY A 203 -15.56 10.91 3.16
C GLY A 203 -14.59 9.95 3.81
N ALA A 204 -14.14 10.32 5.00
CA ALA A 204 -13.41 9.45 5.91
C ALA A 204 -14.37 8.61 6.74
N GLY A 205 -13.97 7.42 7.15
CA GLY A 205 -14.75 6.60 8.08
C GLY A 205 -16.11 6.16 7.52
N ARG A 206 -16.21 5.80 6.24
CA ARG A 206 -17.46 5.45 5.54
C ARG A 206 -18.04 4.14 6.09
N GLU A 207 -19.16 4.26 6.86
CA GLU A 207 -19.89 3.12 7.42
C GLU A 207 -21.01 2.61 6.50
N ASP A 208 -21.45 3.46 5.59
CA ASP A 208 -22.53 3.24 4.62
C ASP A 208 -22.12 2.38 3.41
N VAL A 209 -20.80 2.19 3.19
CA VAL A 209 -20.29 1.47 2.04
C VAL A 209 -20.29 -0.04 2.26
N ASP A 210 -20.90 -0.80 1.37
CA ASP A 210 -20.85 -2.27 1.41
C ASP A 210 -19.44 -2.77 1.03
N SER A 211 -18.81 -3.35 2.02
CA SER A 211 -17.43 -3.86 1.90
C SER A 211 -17.31 -5.09 0.99
N ALA A 212 -18.37 -5.85 0.80
CA ALA A 212 -18.38 -6.99 -0.09
C ALA A 212 -18.45 -6.53 -1.56
N GLU A 213 -19.27 -5.53 -1.86
CA GLU A 213 -19.31 -4.90 -3.20
C GLU A 213 -17.97 -4.27 -3.54
N VAL A 214 -17.35 -3.54 -2.59
CA VAL A 214 -16.02 -2.96 -2.78
C VAL A 214 -14.98 -4.04 -3.04
N ALA A 215 -15.00 -5.16 -2.30
CA ALA A 215 -14.10 -6.27 -2.52
C ALA A 215 -14.24 -6.86 -3.92
N ALA A 216 -15.48 -7.12 -4.35
CA ALA A 216 -15.78 -7.65 -5.67
C ALA A 216 -15.31 -6.69 -6.78
N LEU A 217 -15.55 -5.39 -6.62
CA LEU A 217 -15.19 -4.37 -7.59
C LEU A 217 -13.67 -4.22 -7.76
N ILE A 218 -12.92 -4.19 -6.66
CA ILE A 218 -11.45 -4.14 -6.67
C ILE A 218 -10.90 -5.43 -7.27
N GLN A 219 -11.44 -6.60 -6.90
CA GLN A 219 -10.98 -7.88 -7.43
C GLN A 219 -11.25 -7.97 -8.93
N GLY A 220 -12.45 -7.64 -9.40
CA GLY A 220 -12.79 -7.63 -10.81
C GLY A 220 -11.90 -6.68 -11.63
N HIS A 221 -11.55 -5.52 -11.07
CA HIS A 221 -10.58 -4.61 -11.70
C HIS A 221 -9.17 -5.23 -11.77
N ARG A 222 -8.70 -5.88 -10.69
CA ARG A 222 -7.40 -6.58 -10.68
C ARG A 222 -7.35 -7.72 -11.70
N ASP A 223 -8.42 -8.48 -11.85
CA ASP A 223 -8.49 -9.61 -12.79
C ASP A 223 -8.40 -9.15 -14.25
N ARG A 224 -8.93 -7.97 -14.55
CA ARG A 224 -8.85 -7.38 -15.90
C ARG A 224 -7.50 -6.76 -16.22
N HIS A 225 -6.84 -6.15 -15.23
CA HIS A 225 -5.70 -5.26 -15.51
C HIS A 225 -4.42 -5.59 -14.74
N GLY A 226 -4.43 -6.55 -13.83
CA GLY A 226 -3.35 -6.67 -12.86
C GLY A 226 -2.79 -8.08 -12.66
N LYS A 227 -2.94 -9.00 -13.60
CA LYS A 227 -2.34 -10.34 -13.48
C LYS A 227 -0.82 -10.22 -13.58
N LEU A 228 -0.14 -10.50 -12.48
CA LEU A 228 1.31 -10.56 -12.42
C LEU A 228 1.76 -12.03 -12.41
N PRO A 229 2.85 -12.39 -13.12
CA PRO A 229 3.50 -13.66 -12.89
C PRO A 229 3.87 -13.79 -11.41
N LEU A 230 3.58 -14.92 -10.78
CA LEU A 230 3.83 -15.16 -9.34
C LEU A 230 3.17 -14.11 -8.43
N ASP A 231 1.91 -13.75 -8.72
CA ASP A 231 1.18 -12.80 -7.90
C ASP A 231 1.01 -13.31 -6.46
N THR A 232 1.70 -12.67 -5.53
CA THR A 232 1.64 -12.96 -4.08
C THR A 232 0.57 -12.14 -3.36
N ARG A 233 -0.13 -11.23 -4.05
CA ARG A 233 -1.15 -10.37 -3.46
C ARG A 233 -2.33 -11.19 -2.96
N THR A 234 -2.85 -10.77 -1.84
CA THR A 234 -4.09 -11.30 -1.30
C THR A 234 -5.29 -10.73 -2.07
N PRO A 235 -6.31 -11.53 -2.40
CA PRO A 235 -7.60 -11.00 -2.82
C PRO A 235 -8.17 -10.09 -1.74
N PRO A 236 -8.84 -8.97 -2.09
CA PRO A 236 -9.50 -8.15 -1.09
C PRO A 236 -10.60 -8.95 -0.39
N SER A 237 -10.63 -8.92 0.94
CA SER A 237 -11.70 -9.54 1.70
C SER A 237 -12.68 -8.50 2.23
N ALA A 238 -13.97 -8.84 2.27
CA ALA A 238 -14.99 -7.96 2.83
C ALA A 238 -14.72 -7.63 4.30
N ALA A 239 -14.22 -8.58 5.08
CA ALA A 239 -13.89 -8.38 6.49
C ALA A 239 -12.76 -7.35 6.70
N PHE A 240 -11.69 -7.44 5.89
CA PHE A 240 -10.62 -6.45 5.90
C PHE A 240 -11.16 -5.07 5.50
N LEU A 241 -11.88 -4.98 4.39
CA LEU A 241 -12.42 -3.71 3.87
C LEU A 241 -13.44 -3.11 4.84
N HIS A 242 -14.26 -3.92 5.51
CA HIS A 242 -15.21 -3.45 6.52
C HIS A 242 -14.52 -2.63 7.62
N ARG A 243 -13.43 -3.13 8.16
CA ARG A 243 -12.64 -2.39 9.17
C ARG A 243 -11.88 -1.23 8.55
N PHE A 244 -11.30 -1.46 7.36
CA PHE A 244 -10.42 -0.49 6.70
C PHE A 244 -11.14 0.78 6.26
N LEU A 245 -12.31 0.66 5.62
CA LEU A 245 -13.08 1.80 5.10
C LEU A 245 -13.68 2.67 6.22
N ARG A 246 -13.88 2.11 7.41
CA ARG A 246 -14.41 2.82 8.59
C ARG A 246 -13.36 3.58 9.39
N ARG A 247 -12.11 3.53 8.96
CA ARG A 247 -11.05 4.27 9.64
C ARG A 247 -11.14 5.77 9.32
N PRO A 248 -10.90 6.66 10.31
CA PRO A 248 -10.93 8.10 10.11
C PRO A 248 -9.76 8.62 9.22
N ASP A 249 -8.70 7.82 9.05
CA ASP A 249 -7.54 8.09 8.22
C ASP A 249 -7.60 7.40 6.84
N VAL A 250 -8.76 6.84 6.47
CA VAL A 250 -9.07 6.32 5.13
C VAL A 250 -10.20 7.12 4.52
N HIS A 251 -9.90 7.91 3.51
CA HIS A 251 -10.90 8.65 2.75
C HIS A 251 -11.37 7.81 1.56
N THR A 252 -12.65 7.47 1.52
CA THR A 252 -13.25 6.63 0.48
C THR A 252 -14.15 7.46 -0.41
N LEU A 253 -13.92 7.39 -1.72
CA LEU A 253 -14.75 7.98 -2.76
C LEU A 253 -15.53 6.87 -3.46
N THR A 254 -16.84 7.00 -3.52
CA THR A 254 -17.74 6.08 -4.22
C THR A 254 -18.49 6.78 -5.35
N TYR A 255 -18.77 6.03 -6.40
CA TYR A 255 -19.63 6.40 -7.51
C TYR A 255 -20.73 5.34 -7.57
N THR A 256 -21.97 5.75 -7.34
CA THR A 256 -23.12 4.85 -7.22
C THR A 256 -24.16 5.22 -8.28
N ALA A 257 -24.73 4.23 -8.94
CA ALA A 257 -25.85 4.47 -9.85
C ALA A 257 -27.13 4.79 -9.07
N ALA A 258 -28.13 5.39 -9.74
CA ALA A 258 -29.42 5.73 -9.13
C ALA A 258 -30.17 4.52 -8.53
N ASP A 259 -29.89 3.31 -9.04
CA ASP A 259 -30.41 2.03 -8.51
C ASP A 259 -29.65 1.52 -7.26
N GLY A 260 -28.67 2.28 -6.76
CA GLY A 260 -27.85 1.92 -5.59
C GLY A 260 -26.61 1.08 -5.91
N ARG A 261 -26.40 0.64 -7.15
CA ARG A 261 -25.27 -0.19 -7.55
C ARG A 261 -23.96 0.59 -7.55
N LEU A 262 -22.91 0.05 -6.93
CA LEU A 262 -21.57 0.65 -6.90
C LEU A 262 -20.89 0.54 -8.28
N LEU A 263 -20.60 1.68 -8.90
CA LEU A 263 -19.95 1.79 -10.22
C LEU A 263 -18.44 1.85 -10.13
N ALA A 264 -17.93 2.58 -9.14
CA ALA A 264 -16.50 2.70 -8.89
C ALA A 264 -16.22 3.08 -7.43
N VAL A 265 -15.03 2.72 -6.97
CA VAL A 265 -14.51 3.09 -5.66
C VAL A 265 -13.04 3.47 -5.76
N ASN A 266 -12.64 4.42 -4.95
CA ASN A 266 -11.24 4.78 -4.72
C ASN A 266 -11.01 5.06 -3.25
N THR A 267 -9.87 4.62 -2.71
CA THR A 267 -9.43 5.02 -1.38
C THR A 267 -8.23 5.95 -1.47
N LEU A 268 -8.16 6.89 -0.54
CA LEU A 268 -7.01 7.73 -0.32
C LEU A 268 -6.63 7.57 1.16
N LEU A 269 -5.41 7.11 1.39
CA LEU A 269 -4.86 6.88 2.71
C LEU A 269 -4.27 8.18 3.21
N ASP A 270 -4.78 8.67 4.33
CA ASP A 270 -4.29 9.90 4.93
C ASP A 270 -2.85 9.72 5.42
N HIS A 271 -2.07 10.75 5.26
CA HIS A 271 -0.72 10.84 5.77
C HIS A 271 -0.32 12.33 5.81
N PRO A 272 0.32 12.80 6.88
CA PRO A 272 0.61 14.23 7.04
C PRO A 272 1.51 14.81 5.94
N ASP A 273 2.39 13.99 5.36
CA ASP A 273 3.36 14.44 4.36
C ASP A 273 3.02 13.97 2.94
N SER A 274 2.52 12.73 2.79
CA SER A 274 2.38 12.07 1.49
C SER A 274 1.20 11.09 1.49
N PRO A 275 -0.04 11.58 1.43
CA PRO A 275 -1.21 10.72 1.28
C PRO A 275 -1.12 9.89 0.00
N ALA A 276 -1.69 8.69 0.06
CA ALA A 276 -1.60 7.72 -1.02
C ALA A 276 -2.96 7.41 -1.63
N LYS A 277 -3.15 7.77 -2.91
CA LYS A 277 -4.30 7.35 -3.71
C LYS A 277 -4.14 5.87 -4.10
N GLN A 278 -4.99 5.01 -3.55
CA GLN A 278 -4.89 3.54 -3.65
C GLN A 278 -6.24 2.89 -4.03
N HIS A 279 -6.24 1.59 -4.18
CA HIS A 279 -7.40 0.69 -4.24
C HIS A 279 -8.51 1.17 -5.20
N TRP A 280 -8.16 1.37 -6.46
CA TRP A 280 -9.14 1.65 -7.49
C TRP A 280 -9.88 0.38 -7.91
N GLY A 281 -11.21 0.43 -7.92
CA GLY A 281 -12.10 -0.57 -8.49
C GLY A 281 -13.15 0.11 -9.33
N THR A 282 -13.53 -0.48 -10.48
CA THR A 282 -14.57 0.07 -11.36
C THR A 282 -15.23 -1.02 -12.18
N LEU A 283 -16.53 -0.86 -12.46
CA LEU A 283 -17.25 -1.67 -13.44
C LEU A 283 -16.79 -1.30 -14.86
N PRO A 284 -16.70 -2.28 -15.77
CA PRO A 284 -16.56 -2.01 -17.19
C PRO A 284 -17.77 -1.27 -17.75
N VAL A 285 -17.55 -0.46 -18.78
CA VAL A 285 -18.65 0.26 -19.45
C VAL A 285 -19.70 -0.72 -20.00
N GLY A 286 -19.27 -1.86 -20.55
CA GLY A 286 -20.18 -2.92 -21.04
C GLY A 286 -21.02 -3.59 -19.95
N GLU A 287 -20.67 -3.43 -18.66
CA GLU A 287 -21.40 -3.93 -17.50
C GLU A 287 -22.15 -2.80 -16.76
N GLY A 288 -22.38 -1.68 -17.42
CA GLY A 288 -23.07 -0.52 -16.87
C GLY A 288 -22.19 0.47 -16.12
N GLY A 289 -20.85 0.31 -16.18
CA GLY A 289 -19.91 1.31 -15.67
C GLY A 289 -19.99 2.62 -16.46
N ARG A 290 -19.32 3.66 -15.94
CA ARG A 290 -19.28 5.00 -16.55
C ARG A 290 -17.84 5.38 -16.94
N GLN A 291 -17.71 6.08 -18.07
CA GLN A 291 -16.42 6.64 -18.49
C GLN A 291 -16.04 7.84 -17.64
N GLY A 292 -14.73 8.05 -17.44
CA GLY A 292 -14.21 9.26 -16.82
C GLY A 292 -14.11 9.21 -15.31
N LEU A 293 -14.71 8.23 -14.60
CA LEU A 293 -14.70 8.15 -13.14
C LEU A 293 -13.27 8.12 -12.56
N LEU A 294 -12.34 7.45 -13.25
CA LEU A 294 -10.93 7.45 -12.83
C LEU A 294 -10.34 8.88 -12.84
N PHE A 295 -10.63 9.67 -13.87
CA PHE A 295 -10.11 11.04 -13.92
C PHE A 295 -10.75 11.94 -12.87
N ASP A 296 -12.05 11.78 -12.63
CA ASP A 296 -12.75 12.50 -11.57
C ASP A 296 -12.18 12.15 -10.19
N SER A 297 -11.82 10.89 -9.95
CA SER A 297 -11.18 10.47 -8.70
C SER A 297 -9.81 11.14 -8.47
N TYR A 298 -9.10 11.57 -9.53
CA TYR A 298 -7.88 12.39 -9.38
C TYR A 298 -8.22 13.84 -9.01
N ILE A 299 -9.32 14.40 -9.52
CA ILE A 299 -9.79 15.73 -9.10
C ILE A 299 -10.12 15.73 -7.61
N HIS A 300 -10.84 14.70 -7.15
CA HIS A 300 -11.15 14.54 -5.72
C HIS A 300 -9.88 14.34 -4.86
N ALA A 301 -8.91 13.56 -5.33
CA ALA A 301 -7.64 13.37 -4.62
C ALA A 301 -6.85 14.68 -4.54
N MET A 302 -6.85 15.51 -5.59
CA MET A 302 -6.22 16.84 -5.56
C MET A 302 -6.95 17.80 -4.64
N ARG A 303 -8.29 17.83 -4.68
CA ARG A 303 -9.10 18.61 -3.72
C ARG A 303 -8.78 18.24 -2.28
N TYR A 304 -8.63 16.94 -2.00
CA TYR A 304 -8.21 16.47 -0.68
C TYR A 304 -6.81 16.98 -0.32
N ALA A 305 -5.84 16.80 -1.22
CA ALA A 305 -4.45 17.18 -1.00
C ALA A 305 -4.30 18.70 -0.76
N THR A 306 -5.00 19.53 -1.52
CA THR A 306 -4.98 20.99 -1.37
C THR A 306 -5.62 21.45 -0.06
N ARG A 307 -6.79 20.89 0.30
CA ARG A 307 -7.47 21.20 1.57
C ARG A 307 -6.66 20.81 2.81
N ARG A 308 -5.88 19.74 2.72
CA ARG A 308 -4.98 19.27 3.80
C ARG A 308 -3.65 19.99 3.81
N GLY A 309 -3.33 20.79 2.78
CA GLY A 309 -2.05 21.46 2.66
C GLY A 309 -0.84 20.53 2.52
N VAL A 310 -1.06 19.27 2.07
CA VAL A 310 0.03 18.31 1.91
C VAL A 310 0.88 18.66 0.70
N LYS A 311 2.19 18.48 0.81
CA LYS A 311 3.14 18.84 -0.23
C LYS A 311 3.28 17.81 -1.35
N GLU A 312 2.89 16.58 -1.11
CA GLU A 312 3.05 15.46 -2.04
C GLU A 312 1.80 14.59 -2.04
N LEU A 313 1.40 14.09 -3.23
CA LEU A 313 0.37 13.07 -3.40
C LEU A 313 0.96 11.91 -4.17
N THR A 314 0.87 10.68 -3.65
CA THR A 314 1.25 9.48 -4.40
C THR A 314 0.03 8.78 -5.00
N ALA A 315 0.21 8.18 -6.18
CA ALA A 315 -0.89 7.52 -6.89
C ALA A 315 -0.55 6.09 -7.35
N GLY A 316 0.35 5.42 -6.63
CA GLY A 316 0.74 4.05 -6.91
C GLY A 316 1.48 3.88 -8.25
N ARG A 317 1.69 2.62 -8.68
CA ARG A 317 2.56 2.25 -9.82
C ARG A 317 1.86 2.13 -11.17
N GLY A 318 0.60 1.70 -11.21
CA GLY A 318 -0.13 1.49 -12.48
C GLY A 318 -0.36 2.77 -13.30
N LEU A 319 -0.55 2.62 -14.61
CA LEU A 319 -0.91 3.69 -15.56
C LEU A 319 0.06 4.90 -15.58
N PRO A 320 1.39 4.70 -15.75
CA PRO A 320 2.36 5.79 -15.64
C PRO A 320 2.14 6.89 -16.69
N GLU A 321 1.85 6.53 -17.94
CA GLU A 321 1.63 7.49 -19.02
C GLU A 321 0.39 8.38 -18.77
N LEU A 322 -0.72 7.78 -18.32
CA LEU A 322 -1.92 8.54 -17.95
C LEU A 322 -1.61 9.53 -16.83
N LYS A 323 -0.91 9.10 -15.80
CA LYS A 323 -0.55 9.94 -14.66
C LYS A 323 0.43 11.05 -15.04
N ALA A 324 1.35 10.80 -15.95
CA ALA A 324 2.22 11.84 -16.51
C ALA A 324 1.40 12.96 -17.17
N THR A 325 0.30 12.64 -17.88
CA THR A 325 -0.58 13.68 -18.43
C THR A 325 -1.35 14.48 -17.38
N LEU A 326 -1.38 14.00 -16.13
CA LEU A 326 -1.96 14.67 -14.95
C LEU A 326 -0.91 15.39 -14.09
N GLY A 327 0.33 15.52 -14.61
CA GLY A 327 1.41 16.21 -13.92
C GLY A 327 2.18 15.38 -12.90
N PHE A 328 1.86 14.08 -12.76
CA PHE A 328 2.64 13.20 -11.89
C PHE A 328 4.00 12.88 -12.51
N ARG A 329 5.03 12.84 -11.67
CA ARG A 329 6.37 12.39 -12.05
C ARG A 329 6.59 10.94 -11.61
N ALA A 330 7.34 10.18 -12.38
CA ALA A 330 7.77 8.84 -12.04
C ALA A 330 8.96 8.91 -11.08
N ARG A 331 8.79 8.44 -9.83
CA ARG A 331 9.88 8.26 -8.87
C ARG A 331 10.32 6.81 -8.91
N PRO A 332 11.60 6.50 -9.19
CA PRO A 332 12.08 5.10 -9.24
C PRO A 332 11.82 4.34 -7.94
N VAL A 333 11.41 3.09 -8.08
CA VAL A 333 11.19 2.16 -6.98
C VAL A 333 12.13 0.98 -7.14
N TYR A 334 12.87 0.69 -6.08
CA TYR A 334 13.86 -0.39 -6.06
C TYR A 334 13.32 -1.62 -5.35
N SER A 335 13.91 -2.77 -5.65
CA SER A 335 13.82 -3.98 -4.85
C SER A 335 15.22 -4.48 -4.54
N ALA A 336 15.37 -5.08 -3.34
CA ALA A 336 16.61 -5.70 -2.92
C ALA A 336 16.37 -7.17 -2.60
N ALA A 337 17.08 -8.08 -3.28
CA ALA A 337 17.10 -9.49 -2.97
C ALA A 337 18.36 -9.81 -2.16
N VAL A 338 18.16 -10.38 -0.98
CA VAL A 338 19.22 -10.74 -0.03
C VAL A 338 19.17 -12.26 0.17
N PRO A 339 20.04 -13.04 -0.49
CA PRO A 339 20.12 -14.49 -0.32
C PRO A 339 20.49 -14.88 1.12
N ARG A 340 20.02 -16.06 1.55
CA ARG A 340 20.26 -16.57 2.91
C ARG A 340 21.72 -16.49 3.39
N PRO A 341 22.75 -16.84 2.59
CA PRO A 341 24.14 -16.80 3.07
C PRO A 341 24.61 -15.44 3.54
N VAL A 342 24.08 -14.36 2.94
CA VAL A 342 24.48 -12.97 3.23
C VAL A 342 23.48 -12.21 4.13
N LEU A 343 22.44 -12.90 4.65
CA LEU A 343 21.50 -12.28 5.58
C LEU A 343 22.18 -11.90 6.88
N GLY A 344 22.13 -10.61 7.23
CA GLY A 344 22.67 -10.05 8.47
C GLY A 344 24.17 -9.75 8.43
N TRP A 345 24.77 -9.70 7.24
CA TRP A 345 26.20 -9.37 7.06
C TRP A 345 26.35 -7.92 6.60
#